data_9e9c3179fa33cdc77f3c5bac39470b67
#
_entry.id   9e9c3179fa33cdc77f3c5bac39470b67
#
_cell.length_a   1.000
_cell.length_b   1.000
_cell.length_c   1.000
_cell.angle_alpha   90.00
_cell.angle_beta   90.00
_cell.angle_gamma   90.00
#
_symmetry.space_group_name_H-M   'P 1'
#
loop_
_entity.id
_entity.type
_entity.pdbx_description
1 polymer ?
#
loop_
_entity_poly.entity_id
_entity_poly.type
_entity_poly.pdbx_seq_one_letter_code
_entity_poly.pdbx_strand_id
1 'polypeptide(L)'
;MLSRIARTIVVLAVVLIVIALMSFNLAALPEPGRLETLVANLPKRLFIHRASRHGIPSRPLDIKASVDRGGTHYGLDCSVCHADDGRGQRSPGQWMHPRAADLTSKQVQSYSDQELFWIIQNGIRFTGMPAFGDVETPDHVWDLVNYVRTLPGELRSENSTRDSDSPQRRRDDPAQEHRLAQR
;
A
#
# COMPACT_ATOMS: atom_id res chain seq x y z
N MET A 1 -30.91 -44.21 -5.70
CA MET A 1 -29.48 -43.95 -5.51
C MET A 1 -29.15 -42.45 -5.60
N LEU A 2 -29.58 -41.74 -6.63
CA LEU A 2 -29.30 -40.28 -6.81
C LEU A 2 -29.70 -39.42 -5.59
N SER A 3 -30.84 -39.67 -4.95
CA SER A 3 -31.30 -38.92 -3.78
C SER A 3 -30.43 -39.11 -2.53
N ARG A 4 -29.81 -40.26 -2.35
CA ARG A 4 -28.89 -40.53 -1.23
C ARG A 4 -27.57 -39.81 -1.46
N ILE A 5 -27.01 -39.85 -2.67
CA ILE A 5 -25.78 -39.14 -3.08
C ILE A 5 -25.99 -37.63 -2.92
N ALA A 6 -27.11 -37.07 -3.40
CA ALA A 6 -27.42 -35.66 -3.27
C ALA A 6 -27.49 -35.21 -1.80
N ARG A 7 -28.15 -36.02 -0.91
CA ARG A 7 -28.17 -35.72 0.52
C ARG A 7 -26.81 -35.75 1.17
N THR A 8 -25.98 -36.74 0.82
CA THR A 8 -24.59 -36.80 1.34
C THR A 8 -23.79 -35.61 0.92
N ILE A 9 -23.87 -35.14 -0.34
CA ILE A 9 -23.20 -33.94 -0.82
C ILE A 9 -23.68 -32.70 -0.05
N VAL A 10 -24.98 -32.55 0.14
CA VAL A 10 -25.51 -31.40 0.89
C VAL A 10 -25.03 -31.42 2.34
N VAL A 11 -25.03 -32.57 3.01
CA VAL A 11 -24.54 -32.70 4.39
C VAL A 11 -23.06 -32.35 4.46
N LEU A 12 -22.24 -32.87 3.56
CA LEU A 12 -20.80 -32.53 3.50
C LEU A 12 -20.56 -31.04 3.24
N ALA A 13 -21.32 -30.43 2.33
CA ALA A 13 -21.25 -29.00 2.06
C ALA A 13 -21.61 -28.18 3.31
N VAL A 14 -22.69 -28.54 4.01
CA VAL A 14 -23.08 -27.85 5.26
C VAL A 14 -22.01 -28.01 6.33
N VAL A 15 -21.45 -29.20 6.52
CA VAL A 15 -20.37 -29.43 7.50
C VAL A 15 -19.13 -28.58 7.16
N LEU A 16 -18.73 -28.54 5.89
CA LEU A 16 -17.61 -27.71 5.46
C LEU A 16 -17.88 -26.21 5.68
N ILE A 17 -19.10 -25.75 5.41
CA ILE A 17 -19.50 -24.37 5.67
C ILE A 17 -19.44 -24.07 7.18
N VAL A 18 -19.95 -24.96 8.02
CA VAL A 18 -19.90 -24.78 9.48
C VAL A 18 -18.45 -24.74 9.98
N ILE A 19 -17.61 -25.67 9.52
CA ILE A 19 -16.17 -25.65 9.86
C ILE A 19 -15.52 -24.34 9.41
N ALA A 20 -15.79 -23.88 8.19
CA ALA A 20 -15.26 -22.61 7.68
C ALA A 20 -15.71 -21.42 8.53
N LEU A 21 -17.01 -21.36 8.91
CA LEU A 21 -17.54 -20.31 9.78
C LEU A 21 -16.95 -20.34 11.19
N MET A 22 -16.77 -21.54 11.78
CA MET A 22 -16.15 -21.69 13.10
C MET A 22 -14.64 -21.38 13.09
N SER A 23 -13.98 -21.53 11.95
CA SER A 23 -12.56 -21.20 11.77
C SER A 23 -12.35 -19.73 11.44
N PHE A 24 -13.43 -18.98 11.18
CA PHE A 24 -13.35 -17.57 10.80
C PHE A 24 -13.03 -16.71 12.03
N ASN A 25 -11.84 -16.12 12.04
CA ASN A 25 -11.38 -15.27 13.12
C ASN A 25 -11.66 -13.80 12.76
N LEU A 26 -12.51 -13.13 13.52
CA LEU A 26 -12.83 -11.71 13.35
C LEU A 26 -11.86 -10.77 14.06
N ALA A 27 -10.87 -11.31 14.78
CA ALA A 27 -9.88 -10.48 15.44
C ALA A 27 -8.94 -9.81 14.40
N ALA A 28 -8.71 -8.51 14.56
CA ALA A 28 -7.84 -7.74 13.66
C ALA A 28 -6.33 -7.90 13.96
N LEU A 29 -5.96 -8.53 15.07
CA LEU A 29 -4.56 -8.70 15.49
C LEU A 29 -3.77 -9.71 14.66
N PRO A 30 -4.31 -10.91 14.32
CA PRO A 30 -3.56 -11.88 13.52
C PRO A 30 -3.36 -11.39 12.07
N GLU A 31 -2.20 -11.68 11.50
CA GLU A 31 -1.99 -11.44 10.08
C GLU A 31 -2.87 -12.39 9.23
N PRO A 32 -3.45 -11.89 8.12
CA PRO A 32 -4.29 -12.72 7.27
C PRO A 32 -3.49 -13.85 6.64
N GLY A 33 -4.10 -15.02 6.55
CA GLY A 33 -3.51 -16.19 5.90
C GLY A 33 -3.27 -15.95 4.39
N ARG A 34 -2.37 -16.76 3.80
CA ARG A 34 -2.06 -16.65 2.36
C ARG A 34 -3.30 -16.82 1.46
N LEU A 35 -4.19 -17.73 1.83
CA LEU A 35 -5.43 -17.98 1.09
C LEU A 35 -6.40 -16.80 1.21
N GLU A 36 -6.56 -16.27 2.41
CA GLU A 36 -7.38 -15.08 2.68
C GLU A 36 -6.88 -13.88 1.88
N THR A 37 -5.57 -13.63 1.91
CA THR A 37 -4.92 -12.58 1.12
C THR A 37 -5.14 -12.75 -0.37
N LEU A 38 -5.04 -13.98 -0.90
CA LEU A 38 -5.28 -14.27 -2.31
C LEU A 38 -6.73 -14.01 -2.70
N VAL A 39 -7.67 -14.54 -1.92
CA VAL A 39 -9.12 -14.41 -2.16
C VAL A 39 -9.55 -12.94 -2.10
N ALA A 40 -8.98 -12.15 -1.19
CA ALA A 40 -9.31 -10.74 -1.06
C ALA A 40 -8.66 -9.87 -2.17
N ASN A 41 -7.41 -10.14 -2.54
CA ASN A 41 -6.66 -9.28 -3.45
C ASN A 41 -6.99 -9.51 -4.94
N LEU A 42 -7.28 -10.73 -5.35
CA LEU A 42 -7.54 -11.04 -6.76
C LEU A 42 -8.79 -10.33 -7.30
N PRO A 43 -9.97 -10.43 -6.66
CA PRO A 43 -11.16 -9.70 -7.08
C PRO A 43 -10.96 -8.18 -7.02
N LYS A 44 -10.33 -7.68 -5.93
CA LYS A 44 -10.05 -6.26 -5.74
C LYS A 44 -9.27 -5.68 -6.92
N ARG A 45 -8.18 -6.33 -7.33
CA ARG A 45 -7.36 -5.87 -8.46
C ARG A 45 -8.13 -5.86 -9.78
N LEU A 46 -8.93 -6.89 -10.02
CA LEU A 46 -9.77 -6.98 -11.23
C LEU A 46 -10.82 -5.86 -11.28
N PHE A 47 -11.49 -5.59 -10.15
CA PHE A 47 -12.48 -4.50 -10.05
C PHE A 47 -11.85 -3.14 -10.23
N ILE A 48 -10.73 -2.84 -9.59
CA ILE A 48 -10.00 -1.58 -9.73
C ILE A 48 -9.60 -1.38 -11.19
N HIS A 49 -8.98 -2.39 -11.82
CA HIS A 49 -8.57 -2.32 -13.22
C HIS A 49 -9.73 -2.03 -14.18
N ARG A 50 -10.89 -2.65 -13.94
CA ARG A 50 -12.09 -2.40 -14.75
C ARG A 50 -12.66 -1.00 -14.50
N ALA A 51 -12.74 -0.59 -13.25
CA ALA A 51 -13.35 0.68 -12.85
C ALA A 51 -12.51 1.89 -13.28
N SER A 52 -11.19 1.79 -13.25
CA SER A 52 -10.27 2.87 -13.60
C SER A 52 -10.17 3.16 -15.11
N ARG A 53 -10.87 2.38 -15.96
CA ARG A 53 -10.87 2.60 -17.42
C ARG A 53 -11.74 3.77 -17.88
N HIS A 54 -12.62 4.26 -17.03
CA HIS A 54 -13.60 5.27 -17.39
C HIS A 54 -13.67 6.38 -16.34
N GLY A 55 -13.93 7.59 -16.78
CA GLY A 55 -14.19 8.73 -15.89
C GLY A 55 -12.96 9.30 -15.18
N ILE A 56 -11.74 8.90 -15.55
CA ILE A 56 -10.52 9.49 -15.01
C ILE A 56 -10.14 10.73 -15.82
N PRO A 57 -10.02 11.91 -15.20
CA PRO A 57 -9.60 13.13 -15.90
C PRO A 57 -8.15 13.05 -16.35
N SER A 58 -7.76 13.95 -17.26
CA SER A 58 -6.39 14.05 -17.77
C SER A 58 -5.40 14.39 -16.66
N ARG A 59 -4.23 13.77 -16.69
CA ARG A 59 -3.14 14.06 -15.77
C ARG A 59 -2.56 15.45 -16.02
N PRO A 60 -2.19 16.24 -14.98
CA PRO A 60 -1.51 17.52 -15.14
C PRO A 60 -0.19 17.41 -15.91
N LEU A 61 0.12 18.44 -16.71
CA LEU A 61 1.34 18.47 -17.54
C LEU A 61 2.61 18.80 -16.72
N ASP A 62 2.49 19.69 -15.72
CA ASP A 62 3.62 20.06 -14.84
C ASP A 62 3.74 19.06 -13.68
N ILE A 63 4.49 17.99 -13.95
CA ILE A 63 4.70 16.90 -12.99
C ILE A 63 5.49 17.37 -11.76
N LYS A 64 6.46 18.27 -11.93
CA LYS A 64 7.28 18.73 -10.80
C LYS A 64 6.44 19.50 -9.79
N ALA A 65 5.73 20.54 -10.25
CA ALA A 65 4.85 21.29 -9.37
C ALA A 65 3.73 20.42 -8.76
N SER A 66 3.26 19.43 -9.51
CA SER A 66 2.28 18.44 -9.04
C SER A 66 2.84 17.57 -7.89
N VAL A 67 4.08 17.11 -7.98
CA VAL A 67 4.74 16.35 -6.89
C VAL A 67 4.89 17.20 -5.63
N ASP A 68 5.31 18.46 -5.77
CA ASP A 68 5.48 19.36 -4.61
C ASP A 68 4.15 19.61 -3.88
N ARG A 69 3.05 19.85 -4.62
CA ARG A 69 1.70 19.96 -4.03
C ARG A 69 1.23 18.65 -3.44
N GLY A 70 1.46 17.53 -4.15
CA GLY A 70 1.12 16.20 -3.70
C GLY A 70 1.77 15.82 -2.37
N GLY A 71 3.03 16.22 -2.15
CA GLY A 71 3.72 16.06 -0.88
C GLY A 71 3.01 16.79 0.27
N THR A 72 2.50 18.00 0.02
CA THR A 72 1.73 18.76 1.02
C THR A 72 0.42 18.05 1.36
N HIS A 73 -0.38 17.65 0.37
CA HIS A 73 -1.63 16.90 0.58
C HIS A 73 -1.38 15.54 1.24
N TYR A 74 -0.31 14.85 0.85
CA TYR A 74 0.08 13.60 1.47
C TYR A 74 0.34 13.74 2.97
N GLY A 75 1.09 14.78 3.37
CA GLY A 75 1.36 15.06 4.78
C GLY A 75 0.12 15.35 5.61
N LEU A 76 -0.91 15.97 5.02
CA LEU A 76 -2.14 16.32 5.70
C LEU A 76 -3.11 15.13 5.83
N ASP A 77 -3.27 14.33 4.76
CA ASP A 77 -4.39 13.40 4.62
C ASP A 77 -3.96 11.93 4.64
N CYS A 78 -2.75 11.62 4.18
CA CYS A 78 -2.33 10.24 3.93
C CYS A 78 -1.34 9.71 4.97
N SER A 79 -0.43 10.60 5.45
CA SER A 79 0.69 10.19 6.33
C SER A 79 0.21 9.62 7.66
N VAL A 80 -0.97 10.02 8.15
CA VAL A 80 -1.59 9.48 9.37
C VAL A 80 -1.73 7.94 9.34
N CYS A 81 -2.02 7.37 8.17
CA CYS A 81 -2.15 5.92 8.00
C CYS A 81 -0.95 5.28 7.29
N HIS A 82 -0.38 5.98 6.30
CA HIS A 82 0.70 5.46 5.47
C HIS A 82 2.09 5.84 5.99
N ALA A 83 2.21 6.60 7.08
CA ALA A 83 3.42 7.22 7.60
C ALA A 83 4.09 8.18 6.58
N ASP A 84 5.05 8.99 7.02
CA ASP A 84 5.71 9.98 6.16
C ASP A 84 6.54 9.30 5.06
N ASP A 85 7.06 8.11 5.34
CA ASP A 85 7.86 7.30 4.40
C ASP A 85 7.02 6.43 3.45
N GLY A 86 5.71 6.47 3.54
CA GLY A 86 4.77 5.68 2.73
C GLY A 86 4.67 4.21 3.09
N ARG A 87 5.38 3.73 4.12
CA ARG A 87 5.40 2.30 4.50
C ARG A 87 4.28 1.87 5.44
N GLY A 88 3.56 2.83 6.03
CA GLY A 88 2.50 2.55 7.00
C GLY A 88 2.98 1.96 8.32
N GLN A 89 4.31 1.86 8.54
CA GLN A 89 4.87 1.35 9.78
C GLN A 89 4.87 2.45 10.83
N ARG A 90 4.65 2.08 12.12
CA ARG A 90 4.59 3.00 13.26
C ARG A 90 3.49 4.07 13.15
N SER A 91 2.50 3.87 12.29
CA SER A 91 1.32 4.70 12.14
C SER A 91 0.06 3.94 12.57
N PRO A 92 -1.07 4.61 12.82
CA PRO A 92 -2.34 3.92 13.09
C PRO A 92 -2.73 2.91 12.02
N GLY A 93 -2.30 3.10 10.78
CA GLY A 93 -2.55 2.18 9.66
C GLY A 93 -2.02 0.77 9.86
N GLN A 94 -0.97 0.59 10.70
CA GLN A 94 -0.44 -0.75 10.99
C GLN A 94 -1.40 -1.63 11.81
N TRP A 95 -2.32 -1.02 12.57
CA TRP A 95 -3.31 -1.73 13.40
C TRP A 95 -4.67 -1.89 12.72
N MET A 96 -4.82 -1.36 11.50
CA MET A 96 -6.01 -1.59 10.70
C MET A 96 -6.04 -3.00 10.13
N HIS A 97 -7.22 -3.49 9.80
CA HIS A 97 -7.38 -4.76 9.12
C HIS A 97 -8.30 -4.61 7.90
N PRO A 98 -7.78 -4.77 6.68
CA PRO A 98 -6.36 -4.95 6.34
C PRO A 98 -5.51 -3.73 6.71
N ARG A 99 -4.22 -3.94 6.95
CA ARG A 99 -3.26 -2.87 7.24
C ARG A 99 -3.18 -1.87 6.08
N ALA A 100 -2.85 -0.62 6.39
CA ALA A 100 -2.51 0.36 5.37
C ALA A 100 -1.37 -0.19 4.49
N ALA A 101 -1.55 -0.04 3.18
CA ALA A 101 -0.59 -0.58 2.22
C ALA A 101 0.75 0.16 2.30
N ASP A 102 1.86 -0.56 2.16
CA ASP A 102 3.16 0.02 1.89
C ASP A 102 3.16 0.57 0.45
N LEU A 103 3.12 1.90 0.34
CA LEU A 103 3.04 2.62 -0.92
C LEU A 103 4.33 2.49 -1.75
N THR A 104 5.45 2.14 -1.11
CA THR A 104 6.74 1.92 -1.78
C THR A 104 6.87 0.51 -2.36
N SER A 105 5.97 -0.39 -2.00
CA SER A 105 6.01 -1.81 -2.38
C SER A 105 5.84 -2.01 -3.88
N LYS A 106 6.46 -3.06 -4.42
CA LYS A 106 6.26 -3.47 -5.81
C LYS A 106 4.80 -3.72 -6.14
N GLN A 107 4.01 -4.19 -5.17
CA GLN A 107 2.58 -4.44 -5.34
C GLN A 107 1.83 -3.14 -5.63
N VAL A 108 2.04 -2.09 -4.83
CA VAL A 108 1.38 -0.79 -5.03
C VAL A 108 1.94 -0.10 -6.28
N GLN A 109 3.24 -0.10 -6.48
CA GLN A 109 3.88 0.53 -7.63
C GLN A 109 3.56 -0.17 -8.97
N SER A 110 3.00 -1.37 -8.96
CA SER A 110 2.53 -2.08 -10.17
C SER A 110 1.13 -1.67 -10.63
N TYR A 111 0.38 -0.88 -9.85
CA TYR A 111 -0.85 -0.27 -10.34
C TYR A 111 -0.53 0.80 -11.39
N SER A 112 -1.39 0.98 -12.40
CA SER A 112 -1.29 2.13 -13.30
C SER A 112 -1.62 3.44 -12.58
N ASP A 113 -1.26 4.58 -13.16
CA ASP A 113 -1.59 5.89 -12.57
C ASP A 113 -3.10 6.10 -12.46
N GLN A 114 -3.86 5.61 -13.45
CA GLN A 114 -5.32 5.65 -13.42
C GLN A 114 -5.90 4.77 -12.31
N GLU A 115 -5.30 3.61 -12.06
CA GLU A 115 -5.72 2.74 -10.96
C GLU A 115 -5.43 3.38 -9.60
N LEU A 116 -4.26 4.02 -9.43
CA LEU A 116 -3.94 4.77 -8.22
C LEU A 116 -4.88 5.96 -8.03
N PHE A 117 -5.14 6.72 -9.10
CA PHE A 117 -6.11 7.80 -9.08
C PHE A 117 -7.48 7.30 -8.61
N TRP A 118 -7.97 6.21 -9.22
CA TRP A 118 -9.27 5.63 -8.86
C TRP A 118 -9.30 5.19 -7.39
N ILE A 119 -8.22 4.56 -6.91
CA ILE A 119 -8.10 4.10 -5.52
C ILE A 119 -8.17 5.28 -4.55
N ILE A 120 -7.45 6.35 -4.80
CA ILE A 120 -7.45 7.53 -3.93
C ILE A 120 -8.82 8.20 -3.96
N GLN A 121 -9.37 8.41 -5.14
CA GLN A 121 -10.65 9.07 -5.31
C GLN A 121 -11.80 8.33 -4.63
N ASN A 122 -11.87 6.98 -4.77
CA ASN A 122 -13.02 6.19 -4.34
C ASN A 122 -12.80 5.43 -3.04
N GLY A 123 -11.56 5.38 -2.52
CA GLY A 123 -11.22 4.51 -1.41
C GLY A 123 -11.34 3.03 -1.76
N ILE A 124 -11.19 2.17 -0.76
CA ILE A 124 -11.35 0.72 -0.90
C ILE A 124 -12.33 0.20 0.15
N ARG A 125 -13.48 -0.27 -0.31
CA ARG A 125 -14.52 -0.84 0.56
C ARG A 125 -13.98 -1.99 1.41
N PHE A 126 -14.45 -2.09 2.64
CA PHE A 126 -14.01 -3.06 3.66
C PHE A 126 -12.54 -2.90 4.09
N THR A 127 -11.99 -1.70 3.92
CA THR A 127 -10.68 -1.30 4.45
C THR A 127 -10.80 0.01 5.22
N GLY A 128 -9.72 0.41 5.89
CA GLY A 128 -9.65 1.72 6.55
C GLY A 128 -9.37 2.88 5.60
N MET A 129 -9.20 2.65 4.29
CA MET A 129 -8.93 3.72 3.31
C MET A 129 -10.22 4.39 2.86
N PRO A 130 -10.46 5.66 3.23
CA PRO A 130 -11.65 6.40 2.83
C PRO A 130 -11.57 6.85 1.36
N ALA A 131 -12.69 7.32 0.82
CA ALA A 131 -12.74 8.03 -0.45
C ALA A 131 -12.34 9.49 -0.25
N PHE A 132 -11.43 9.98 -1.07
CA PHE A 132 -11.01 11.40 -1.04
C PHE A 132 -11.70 12.25 -2.10
N GLY A 133 -12.44 11.65 -3.03
CA GLY A 133 -13.12 12.37 -4.13
C GLY A 133 -14.19 13.38 -3.70
N ASP A 134 -14.68 13.29 -2.46
CA ASP A 134 -15.65 14.26 -1.92
C ASP A 134 -14.97 15.45 -1.23
N VAL A 135 -13.68 15.33 -0.88
CA VAL A 135 -12.90 16.36 -0.15
C VAL A 135 -11.77 16.93 -0.98
N GLU A 136 -11.25 16.17 -1.93
CA GLU A 136 -10.16 16.55 -2.81
C GLU A 136 -10.63 16.75 -4.25
N THR A 137 -10.08 17.77 -4.91
CA THR A 137 -10.32 17.96 -6.34
C THR A 137 -9.60 16.89 -7.17
N PRO A 138 -10.06 16.61 -8.41
CA PRO A 138 -9.34 15.69 -9.29
C PRO A 138 -7.87 16.06 -9.53
N ASP A 139 -7.54 17.35 -9.56
CA ASP A 139 -6.15 17.81 -9.72
C ASP A 139 -5.31 17.46 -8.49
N HIS A 140 -5.85 17.61 -7.28
CA HIS A 140 -5.16 17.22 -6.04
C HIS A 140 -4.99 15.70 -5.95
N VAL A 141 -5.96 14.92 -6.43
CA VAL A 141 -5.81 13.45 -6.51
C VAL A 141 -4.67 13.07 -7.47
N TRP A 142 -4.53 13.78 -8.59
CA TRP A 142 -3.37 13.58 -9.48
C TRP A 142 -2.05 14.00 -8.85
N ASP A 143 -2.05 15.09 -8.08
CA ASP A 143 -0.87 15.54 -7.32
C ASP A 143 -0.43 14.45 -6.33
N LEU A 144 -1.38 13.83 -5.61
CA LEU A 144 -1.12 12.69 -4.73
C LEU A 144 -0.56 11.48 -5.49
N VAL A 145 -1.12 11.11 -6.66
CA VAL A 145 -0.60 10.02 -7.49
C VAL A 145 0.86 10.28 -7.88
N ASN A 146 1.15 11.52 -8.34
CA ASN A 146 2.49 11.91 -8.75
C ASN A 146 3.48 11.83 -7.58
N TYR A 147 3.09 12.27 -6.39
CA TYR A 147 3.91 12.16 -5.18
C TYR A 147 4.16 10.70 -4.77
N VAL A 148 3.14 9.86 -4.73
CA VAL A 148 3.27 8.43 -4.39
C VAL A 148 4.26 7.71 -5.32
N ARG A 149 4.40 8.15 -6.57
CA ARG A 149 5.40 7.62 -7.50
C ARG A 149 6.84 7.98 -7.13
N THR A 150 7.05 9.02 -6.35
CA THR A 150 8.41 9.43 -5.90
C THR A 150 8.90 8.66 -4.68
N LEU A 151 8.00 8.19 -3.83
CA LEU A 151 8.33 7.54 -2.55
C LEU A 151 9.40 6.43 -2.64
N PRO A 152 9.40 5.51 -3.61
CA PRO A 152 10.47 4.50 -3.74
C PRO A 152 11.85 5.10 -4.00
N GLY A 153 11.91 6.25 -4.69
CA GLY A 153 13.15 6.97 -5.01
C GLY A 153 13.73 7.70 -3.81
N GLU A 154 12.90 8.34 -3.01
CA GLU A 154 13.28 9.07 -1.80
C GLU A 154 13.92 8.14 -0.78
N LEU A 155 13.31 6.98 -0.53
CA LEU A 155 13.85 5.96 0.37
C LEU A 155 15.20 5.41 -0.09
N ARG A 156 15.44 5.33 -1.39
CA ARG A 156 16.73 4.92 -1.93
C ARG A 156 17.79 5.99 -1.65
N SER A 157 17.47 7.26 -1.78
CA SER A 157 18.41 8.37 -1.50
C SER A 157 18.72 8.47 -0.01
N GLU A 158 17.74 8.35 0.87
CA GLU A 158 17.94 8.35 2.33
C GLU A 158 18.80 7.18 2.81
N ASN A 159 18.56 5.97 2.30
CA ASN A 159 19.37 4.81 2.63
C ASN A 159 20.81 4.96 2.13
N SER A 160 21.02 5.58 0.96
CA SER A 160 22.36 5.85 0.43
C SER A 160 23.13 6.85 1.31
N THR A 161 22.45 7.89 1.81
CA THR A 161 23.08 8.87 2.71
C THR A 161 23.37 8.31 4.09
N ARG A 162 22.47 7.49 4.64
CA ARG A 162 22.69 6.80 5.93
C ARG A 162 23.83 5.78 5.86
N ASP A 163 23.95 5.05 4.76
CA ASP A 163 25.04 4.07 4.55
C ASP A 163 26.39 4.77 4.35
N SER A 164 26.42 5.95 3.73
CA SER A 164 27.63 6.77 3.60
C SER A 164 28.10 7.40 4.91
N ASP A 165 27.19 7.63 5.86
CA ASP A 165 27.50 8.20 7.19
C ASP A 165 27.60 7.16 8.29
N SER A 166 27.56 5.85 7.95
CA SER A 166 27.67 4.79 8.93
C SER A 166 29.03 4.81 9.62
N PRO A 167 29.10 4.63 10.97
CA PRO A 167 30.35 4.63 11.72
C PRO A 167 31.34 3.54 11.27
N GLN A 168 30.85 2.44 10.68
CA GLN A 168 31.66 1.39 10.10
C GLN A 168 32.47 1.87 8.89
N ARG A 169 31.84 2.57 7.95
CA ARG A 169 32.53 3.10 6.76
C ARG A 169 33.60 4.14 7.09
N ARG A 170 33.38 4.91 8.17
CA ARG A 170 34.38 5.86 8.67
C ARG A 170 35.62 5.16 9.26
N ARG A 171 35.50 3.93 9.76
CA ARG A 171 36.63 3.14 10.27
C ARG A 171 37.44 2.51 9.15
N ASP A 172 36.82 2.22 8.02
CA ASP A 172 37.42 1.53 6.88
C ASP A 172 37.93 2.52 5.80
N ASP A 173 37.91 3.84 6.08
CA ASP A 173 38.46 4.85 5.17
C ASP A 173 40.00 4.91 5.29
N PRO A 174 40.73 4.43 4.28
CA PRO A 174 42.19 4.39 4.31
C PRO A 174 42.84 5.78 4.43
N ALA A 175 42.10 6.87 4.11
CA ALA A 175 42.58 8.24 4.30
C ALA A 175 42.62 8.65 5.78
N GLN A 176 41.83 7.97 6.65
CA GLN A 176 41.82 8.24 8.07
C GLN A 176 42.96 7.50 8.80
N GLU A 177 43.30 6.29 8.38
CA GLU A 177 44.47 5.56 8.88
C GLU A 177 45.79 6.33 8.63
N HIS A 178 45.92 6.95 7.46
CA HIS A 178 47.11 7.74 7.10
C HIS A 178 47.27 9.01 7.95
N ARG A 179 46.18 9.60 8.44
CA ARG A 179 46.22 10.79 9.31
C ARG A 179 46.57 10.45 10.77
N LEU A 180 46.21 9.24 11.23
CA LEU A 180 46.53 8.78 12.59
C LEU A 180 47.99 8.31 12.70
N ALA A 181 48.58 7.83 11.62
CA ALA A 181 49.97 7.41 11.57
C ALA A 181 51.01 8.58 11.51
N GLN A 182 50.52 9.82 11.30
CA GLN A 182 51.37 11.03 11.21
C GLN A 182 51.34 11.90 12.50
N ARG A 183 50.73 11.42 13.58
CA ARG A 183 50.73 12.03 14.92
C ARG A 183 51.54 11.18 15.92
#